data_2b8ac31c9c80565b753833d114f86583
#
_entry.id   2b8ac31c9c80565b753833d114f86583
#
_cell.length_a   1.000
_cell.length_b   1.000
_cell.length_c   1.000
_cell.angle_alpha   90.00
_cell.angle_beta   90.00
_cell.angle_gamma   90.00
#
_symmetry.space_group_name_H-M   'P 1'
#
loop_
_entity.id
_entity.type
_entity.pdbx_description
1 polymer ?
#
loop_
_entity_poly.entity_id
_entity_poly.type
_entity_poly.pdbx_seq_one_letter_code
_entity_poly.pdbx_strand_id
1 'polypeptide(L)'
;MEIITQNYEKILENLIINNFSEIIKESKSKLSSDNQVFNYISILDTLDNKICDIALKSLKTIIESIDRGYKNSHERKHKYYIKARCKRTIMTIFGEITYNKTIYSNKNNEGSYCFIDEYLGLKKYDYFDPYIKATIIEYAANNSSPKVAKILNDMIGKHIKLDEAHPIISRQTIRNIILKSKLSNPEIKELETKDDLYIMADEKWVHTQNNNNEDVMVKEIVVFDGREEKKNKTKLLNKYSFTSFNNNDFLNECLDYLYYVYDMDKIKNIYVMGDGATWIRKLTAHFKVNSQTNVTFNLDKFHFKQAIHHLFLNESLEKIAVSYILNDDKDDFKELCEEIAKENPYRIETIETKKEYILNNWNYINNLYKNKLKCPMESQISHT
;
A
#
# COMPACT_ATOMS: atom_id res chain seq x y z
N MET A 1 -28.32 -17.19 -24.42
CA MET A 1 -28.01 -16.12 -23.47
C MET A 1 -29.11 -15.07 -23.36
N GLU A 2 -29.70 -14.60 -24.47
CA GLU A 2 -30.76 -13.56 -24.48
C GLU A 2 -32.06 -13.89 -23.70
N ILE A 3 -32.57 -15.09 -23.74
CA ILE A 3 -33.80 -15.49 -23.01
C ILE A 3 -33.60 -15.53 -21.49
N ILE A 4 -32.35 -15.74 -21.04
CA ILE A 4 -32.00 -15.73 -19.62
C ILE A 4 -31.92 -14.27 -19.12
N THR A 5 -31.42 -13.34 -19.93
CA THR A 5 -31.33 -11.92 -19.63
C THR A 5 -32.71 -11.28 -19.45
N GLN A 6 -33.66 -11.49 -20.35
CA GLN A 6 -35.00 -10.89 -20.28
C GLN A 6 -35.82 -11.29 -19.04
N ASN A 7 -35.74 -12.53 -18.58
CA ASN A 7 -36.39 -12.97 -17.34
C ASN A 7 -35.74 -12.36 -16.08
N TYR A 8 -34.47 -12.00 -16.17
CA TYR A 8 -33.72 -11.36 -15.11
C TYR A 8 -34.11 -9.91 -14.91
N GLU A 9 -34.10 -9.14 -15.96
CA GLU A 9 -34.49 -7.73 -15.95
C GLU A 9 -35.86 -7.59 -15.29
N LYS A 10 -36.82 -8.39 -15.68
CA LYS A 10 -38.17 -8.35 -15.10
C LYS A 10 -38.24 -8.75 -13.62
N ILE A 11 -37.41 -9.70 -13.18
CA ILE A 11 -37.34 -10.08 -11.77
C ILE A 11 -36.69 -8.97 -10.94
N LEU A 12 -35.60 -8.36 -11.43
CA LEU A 12 -34.92 -7.28 -10.79
C LEU A 12 -35.78 -6.00 -10.76
N GLU A 13 -36.44 -5.67 -11.87
CA GLU A 13 -37.39 -4.55 -11.94
C GLU A 13 -38.50 -4.70 -10.90
N ASN A 14 -39.17 -5.85 -10.85
CA ASN A 14 -40.20 -6.08 -9.84
C ASN A 14 -39.69 -6.02 -8.40
N LEU A 15 -38.50 -6.52 -8.16
CA LEU A 15 -37.86 -6.50 -6.84
C LEU A 15 -37.54 -5.06 -6.41
N ILE A 16 -37.05 -4.23 -7.33
CA ILE A 16 -36.77 -2.81 -7.09
C ILE A 16 -38.07 -2.06 -6.85
N ILE A 17 -39.06 -2.17 -7.74
CA ILE A 17 -40.33 -1.46 -7.67
C ILE A 17 -41.07 -1.76 -6.35
N ASN A 18 -41.18 -3.03 -5.96
CA ASN A 18 -41.85 -3.45 -4.73
C ASN A 18 -41.18 -2.89 -3.48
N ASN A 19 -39.85 -2.99 -3.41
CA ASN A 19 -39.12 -2.46 -2.25
C ASN A 19 -39.16 -0.93 -2.17
N PHE A 20 -39.06 -0.20 -3.29
CA PHE A 20 -39.23 1.25 -3.29
C PHE A 20 -40.66 1.66 -2.86
N SER A 21 -41.69 0.93 -3.26
CA SER A 21 -43.07 1.18 -2.82
C SER A 21 -43.23 1.00 -1.29
N GLU A 22 -42.56 0.01 -0.70
CA GLU A 22 -42.52 -0.19 0.77
C GLU A 22 -41.80 0.97 1.47
N ILE A 23 -40.64 1.40 0.93
CA ILE A 23 -39.88 2.54 1.45
C ILE A 23 -40.75 3.81 1.51
N ILE A 24 -41.48 4.11 0.42
CA ILE A 24 -42.36 5.26 0.35
C ILE A 24 -43.48 5.18 1.40
N LYS A 25 -44.08 4.01 1.61
CA LYS A 25 -45.12 3.80 2.62
C LYS A 25 -44.61 4.01 4.04
N GLU A 26 -43.47 3.39 4.36
CA GLU A 26 -42.84 3.52 5.70
C GLU A 26 -42.35 4.95 5.96
N SER A 27 -41.80 5.62 4.97
CA SER A 27 -41.37 7.03 5.08
C SER A 27 -42.55 7.95 5.32
N LYS A 28 -43.70 7.75 4.63
CA LYS A 28 -44.92 8.52 4.85
C LYS A 28 -45.48 8.36 6.26
N SER A 29 -45.45 7.16 6.82
CA SER A 29 -45.94 6.90 8.20
C SER A 29 -45.06 7.58 9.26
N LYS A 30 -43.78 7.75 9.00
CA LYS A 30 -42.83 8.42 9.92
C LYS A 30 -42.85 9.95 9.80
N LEU A 31 -43.27 10.50 8.69
CA LEU A 31 -43.43 11.96 8.50
C LEU A 31 -44.62 12.57 9.27
N SER A 32 -45.50 11.74 9.78
CA SER A 32 -46.72 12.18 10.51
C SER A 32 -46.53 12.39 12.03
N SER A 33 -45.32 12.30 12.55
CA SER A 33 -45.02 12.49 13.99
C SER A 33 -44.43 13.86 14.31
N ASP A 34 -44.67 14.38 15.52
CA ASP A 34 -44.41 15.78 15.92
C ASP A 34 -42.92 16.18 16.06
N ASN A 35 -41.94 15.29 15.86
CA ASN A 35 -40.50 15.58 16.01
C ASN A 35 -39.75 15.52 14.68
N GLN A 36 -39.65 16.61 13.96
CA GLN A 36 -39.12 16.68 12.58
C GLN A 36 -37.67 16.21 12.43
N VAL A 37 -36.77 16.54 13.35
CA VAL A 37 -35.34 16.13 13.25
C VAL A 37 -35.15 14.66 13.48
N PHE A 38 -35.83 14.10 14.46
CA PHE A 38 -35.76 12.65 14.76
C PHE A 38 -36.38 11.84 13.62
N ASN A 39 -37.39 12.36 12.96
CA ASN A 39 -38.03 11.74 11.79
C ASN A 39 -37.11 11.64 10.60
N TYR A 40 -36.32 12.69 10.30
CA TYR A 40 -35.39 12.68 9.17
C TYR A 40 -34.30 11.62 9.33
N ILE A 41 -33.67 11.53 10.52
CA ILE A 41 -32.68 10.50 10.83
C ILE A 41 -33.28 9.09 10.72
N SER A 42 -34.46 8.88 11.29
CA SER A 42 -35.16 7.60 11.20
C SER A 42 -35.55 7.19 9.78
N ILE A 43 -35.83 8.17 8.91
CA ILE A 43 -36.07 7.93 7.48
C ILE A 43 -34.78 7.50 6.78
N LEU A 44 -33.66 8.18 7.04
CA LEU A 44 -32.35 7.82 6.47
C LEU A 44 -31.92 6.41 6.87
N ASP A 45 -32.05 6.05 8.16
CA ASP A 45 -31.74 4.71 8.66
C ASP A 45 -32.63 3.63 8.01
N THR A 46 -33.91 3.95 7.78
CA THR A 46 -34.84 3.04 7.10
C THR A 46 -34.45 2.84 5.63
N LEU A 47 -34.08 3.92 4.93
CA LEU A 47 -33.62 3.88 3.55
C LEU A 47 -32.34 3.05 3.42
N ASP A 48 -31.36 3.30 4.28
CA ASP A 48 -30.07 2.61 4.26
C ASP A 48 -30.26 1.11 4.46
N ASN A 49 -31.03 0.69 5.48
CA ASN A 49 -31.33 -0.73 5.72
C ASN A 49 -32.07 -1.39 4.54
N LYS A 50 -33.07 -0.72 3.97
CA LYS A 50 -33.84 -1.24 2.83
C LYS A 50 -33.00 -1.35 1.56
N ILE A 51 -32.10 -0.40 1.30
CA ILE A 51 -31.18 -0.46 0.17
C ILE A 51 -30.27 -1.68 0.29
N CYS A 52 -29.74 -1.95 1.49
CA CYS A 52 -28.93 -3.14 1.74
C CYS A 52 -29.71 -4.45 1.57
N ASP A 53 -30.95 -4.51 2.06
CA ASP A 53 -31.84 -5.67 1.83
C ASP A 53 -32.09 -5.92 0.32
N ILE A 54 -32.32 -4.86 -0.44
CA ILE A 54 -32.50 -4.94 -1.90
C ILE A 54 -31.21 -5.46 -2.54
N ALA A 55 -30.04 -4.91 -2.15
CA ALA A 55 -28.75 -5.31 -2.67
C ALA A 55 -28.48 -6.81 -2.41
N LEU A 56 -28.71 -7.28 -1.18
CA LEU A 56 -28.54 -8.70 -0.80
C LEU A 56 -29.48 -9.63 -1.58
N LYS A 57 -30.77 -9.29 -1.70
CA LYS A 57 -31.74 -10.05 -2.47
C LYS A 57 -31.40 -10.10 -3.96
N SER A 58 -30.97 -8.97 -4.51
CA SER A 58 -30.53 -8.86 -5.91
C SER A 58 -29.28 -9.70 -6.17
N LEU A 59 -28.25 -9.60 -5.33
CA LEU A 59 -27.04 -10.40 -5.43
C LEU A 59 -27.35 -11.89 -5.38
N LYS A 60 -28.19 -12.33 -4.43
CA LYS A 60 -28.63 -13.73 -4.35
C LYS A 60 -29.28 -14.19 -5.63
N THR A 61 -30.23 -13.40 -6.15
CA THR A 61 -30.95 -13.72 -7.38
C THR A 61 -30.00 -13.81 -8.56
N ILE A 62 -29.08 -12.89 -8.71
CA ILE A 62 -28.06 -12.89 -9.76
C ILE A 62 -27.19 -14.14 -9.67
N ILE A 63 -26.60 -14.41 -8.49
CA ILE A 63 -25.71 -15.56 -8.27
C ILE A 63 -26.42 -16.89 -8.58
N GLU A 64 -27.62 -17.10 -8.00
CA GLU A 64 -28.38 -18.36 -8.21
C GLU A 64 -28.83 -18.55 -9.64
N SER A 65 -28.96 -17.49 -10.36
CA SER A 65 -29.36 -17.57 -11.73
C SER A 65 -28.20 -17.78 -12.68
N ILE A 66 -27.03 -17.22 -12.42
CA ILE A 66 -25.79 -17.57 -13.12
C ILE A 66 -25.52 -19.06 -12.94
N ASP A 67 -25.64 -19.58 -11.70
CA ASP A 67 -25.54 -21.05 -11.45
C ASP A 67 -26.54 -21.86 -12.22
N ARG A 68 -27.81 -21.41 -12.27
CA ARG A 68 -28.89 -22.06 -13.06
C ARG A 68 -28.60 -22.02 -14.55
N GLY A 69 -28.08 -20.89 -15.06
CA GLY A 69 -27.70 -20.73 -16.46
C GLY A 69 -26.64 -21.75 -16.86
N TYR A 70 -25.55 -21.82 -16.10
CA TYR A 70 -24.50 -22.80 -16.34
C TYR A 70 -25.00 -24.24 -16.20
N LYS A 71 -25.79 -24.55 -15.17
CA LYS A 71 -26.38 -25.86 -14.94
C LYS A 71 -27.12 -26.38 -16.18
N ASN A 72 -27.81 -25.52 -16.92
CA ASN A 72 -28.60 -25.88 -18.09
C ASN A 72 -27.79 -25.79 -19.40
N SER A 73 -26.59 -25.27 -19.39
CA SER A 73 -25.76 -25.09 -20.59
C SER A 73 -25.35 -26.40 -21.24
N HIS A 74 -25.08 -26.33 -22.54
CA HIS A 74 -24.59 -27.47 -23.32
C HIS A 74 -23.18 -27.85 -22.88
N GLU A 75 -22.32 -26.87 -22.56
CA GLU A 75 -20.96 -27.08 -22.07
C GLU A 75 -20.93 -27.92 -20.79
N ARG A 76 -21.76 -27.58 -19.81
CA ARG A 76 -21.87 -28.37 -18.58
C ARG A 76 -22.37 -29.78 -18.87
N LYS A 77 -23.41 -29.93 -19.68
CA LYS A 77 -23.97 -31.26 -20.02
C LYS A 77 -22.95 -32.15 -20.71
N HIS A 78 -22.02 -31.58 -21.47
CA HIS A 78 -20.97 -32.34 -22.13
C HIS A 78 -19.86 -32.79 -21.17
N LYS A 79 -19.41 -31.88 -20.28
CA LYS A 79 -18.20 -32.07 -19.43
C LYS A 79 -18.50 -32.66 -18.04
N TYR A 80 -19.67 -32.39 -17.47
CA TYR A 80 -19.94 -32.66 -16.06
C TYR A 80 -21.30 -33.29 -15.78
N TYR A 81 -21.34 -34.14 -14.72
CA TYR A 81 -22.59 -34.57 -14.06
C TYR A 81 -22.90 -33.65 -12.87
N ILE A 82 -24.18 -33.50 -12.52
CA ILE A 82 -24.56 -32.81 -11.27
C ILE A 82 -24.34 -33.80 -10.13
N LYS A 83 -23.47 -33.40 -9.18
CA LYS A 83 -23.14 -34.22 -8.01
C LYS A 83 -24.02 -33.89 -6.81
N ALA A 84 -24.18 -32.59 -6.50
CA ALA A 84 -24.94 -32.15 -5.34
C ALA A 84 -25.40 -30.68 -5.49
N ARG A 85 -26.37 -30.31 -4.66
CA ARG A 85 -26.70 -28.89 -4.38
C ARG A 85 -26.42 -28.60 -2.93
N CYS A 86 -25.80 -27.47 -2.64
CA CYS A 86 -25.53 -27.04 -1.28
C CYS A 86 -25.73 -25.53 -1.14
N LYS A 87 -25.82 -25.08 0.12
CA LYS A 87 -25.82 -23.64 0.43
C LYS A 87 -24.41 -23.17 0.68
N ARG A 88 -24.16 -21.93 0.33
CA ARG A 88 -22.95 -21.20 0.69
C ARG A 88 -23.31 -19.85 1.26
N THR A 89 -22.62 -19.49 2.34
CA THR A 89 -22.73 -18.19 2.98
C THR A 89 -21.44 -17.43 2.79
N ILE A 90 -21.54 -16.17 2.39
CA ILE A 90 -20.42 -15.24 2.28
C ILE A 90 -20.82 -13.89 2.87
N MET A 91 -19.83 -13.17 3.37
CA MET A 91 -19.96 -11.77 3.81
C MET A 91 -19.66 -10.84 2.65
N THR A 92 -20.57 -9.90 2.42
CA THR A 92 -20.44 -8.80 1.46
C THR A 92 -20.44 -7.47 2.20
N ILE A 93 -20.14 -6.39 1.49
CA ILE A 93 -20.21 -5.03 2.07
C ILE A 93 -21.63 -4.66 2.55
N PHE A 94 -22.65 -5.27 1.98
CA PHE A 94 -24.06 -5.06 2.35
C PHE A 94 -24.53 -5.98 3.49
N GLY A 95 -23.71 -6.93 3.91
CA GLY A 95 -24.04 -7.92 4.92
C GLY A 95 -23.85 -9.36 4.43
N GLU A 96 -24.33 -10.31 5.25
CA GLU A 96 -24.22 -11.73 4.97
C GLU A 96 -25.29 -12.20 3.96
N ILE A 97 -24.85 -13.01 2.98
CA ILE A 97 -25.72 -13.58 1.97
C ILE A 97 -25.56 -15.11 1.93
N THR A 98 -26.68 -15.82 1.94
CA THR A 98 -26.73 -17.27 1.73
C THR A 98 -27.45 -17.61 0.44
N TYR A 99 -26.75 -18.32 -0.47
CA TYR A 99 -27.26 -18.73 -1.76
C TYR A 99 -27.06 -20.22 -2.03
N ASN A 100 -27.86 -20.76 -2.93
CA ASN A 100 -27.74 -22.15 -3.37
C ASN A 100 -26.77 -22.25 -4.55
N LYS A 101 -25.90 -23.26 -4.53
CA LYS A 101 -24.92 -23.53 -5.58
C LYS A 101 -24.95 -25.00 -5.98
N THR A 102 -24.53 -25.29 -7.21
CA THR A 102 -24.45 -26.64 -7.76
C THR A 102 -22.99 -27.12 -7.79
N ILE A 103 -22.78 -28.32 -7.30
CA ILE A 103 -21.50 -29.03 -7.35
C ILE A 103 -21.56 -30.05 -8.45
N TYR A 104 -20.51 -30.13 -9.25
CA TYR A 104 -20.41 -31.03 -10.40
C TYR A 104 -19.29 -32.06 -10.18
N SER A 105 -19.40 -33.21 -10.81
CA SER A 105 -18.32 -34.18 -10.98
C SER A 105 -17.92 -34.24 -12.46
N ASN A 106 -16.62 -34.28 -12.72
CA ASN A 106 -16.08 -34.40 -14.06
C ASN A 106 -16.42 -35.81 -14.61
N LYS A 107 -16.77 -35.90 -15.90
CA LYS A 107 -17.07 -37.19 -16.57
C LYS A 107 -15.83 -38.04 -16.78
N ASN A 108 -14.68 -37.42 -16.94
CA ASN A 108 -13.43 -38.07 -17.32
C ASN A 108 -12.41 -38.22 -16.19
N ASN A 109 -12.59 -37.50 -15.07
CA ASN A 109 -11.65 -37.48 -13.94
C ASN A 109 -12.39 -37.52 -12.61
N GLU A 110 -11.77 -38.06 -11.57
CA GLU A 110 -12.22 -37.90 -10.20
C GLU A 110 -11.97 -36.44 -9.72
N GLY A 111 -13.00 -35.79 -9.26
CA GLY A 111 -12.93 -34.45 -8.73
C GLY A 111 -14.31 -33.79 -8.63
N SER A 112 -14.38 -32.76 -7.79
CA SER A 112 -15.57 -31.92 -7.64
C SER A 112 -15.29 -30.53 -8.16
N TYR A 113 -16.18 -29.97 -8.94
CA TYR A 113 -16.12 -28.66 -9.55
C TYR A 113 -17.33 -27.83 -9.16
N CYS A 114 -17.15 -26.55 -8.93
CA CYS A 114 -18.23 -25.61 -8.64
C CYS A 114 -18.05 -24.35 -9.50
N PHE A 115 -18.82 -24.25 -10.56
CA PHE A 115 -18.74 -23.14 -11.52
C PHE A 115 -18.93 -21.79 -10.85
N ILE A 116 -19.93 -21.64 -9.97
CA ILE A 116 -20.23 -20.35 -9.35
C ILE A 116 -19.13 -19.88 -8.41
N ASP A 117 -18.45 -20.79 -7.72
CA ASP A 117 -17.31 -20.42 -6.87
C ASP A 117 -16.14 -19.88 -7.69
N GLU A 118 -15.84 -20.53 -8.83
CA GLU A 118 -14.81 -20.07 -9.75
C GLU A 118 -15.19 -18.74 -10.41
N TYR A 119 -16.41 -18.62 -10.89
CA TYR A 119 -16.94 -17.40 -11.51
C TYR A 119 -16.87 -16.19 -10.58
N LEU A 120 -17.14 -16.39 -9.30
CA LEU A 120 -17.04 -15.35 -8.27
C LEU A 120 -15.63 -15.16 -7.69
N GLY A 121 -14.65 -15.94 -8.13
CA GLY A 121 -13.28 -15.91 -7.58
C GLY A 121 -13.18 -16.37 -6.13
N LEU A 122 -14.09 -17.25 -5.69
CA LEU A 122 -14.14 -17.76 -4.31
C LEU A 122 -13.42 -19.09 -4.18
N LYS A 123 -12.47 -19.17 -3.24
CA LYS A 123 -11.86 -20.44 -2.84
C LYS A 123 -12.77 -21.21 -1.88
N LYS A 124 -12.50 -22.53 -1.76
CA LYS A 124 -13.13 -23.35 -0.73
C LYS A 124 -12.91 -22.71 0.65
N TYR A 125 -13.95 -22.57 1.44
CA TYR A 125 -13.93 -21.93 2.77
C TYR A 125 -13.74 -20.40 2.82
N ASP A 126 -13.72 -19.70 1.68
CA ASP A 126 -13.76 -18.24 1.71
C ASP A 126 -15.10 -17.78 2.29
N TYR A 127 -15.03 -16.94 3.33
CA TYR A 127 -16.20 -16.32 3.95
C TYR A 127 -16.42 -14.90 3.42
N PHE A 128 -15.35 -14.17 3.13
CA PHE A 128 -15.43 -12.81 2.57
C PHE A 128 -15.43 -12.85 1.04
N ASP A 129 -16.26 -12.02 0.44
CA ASP A 129 -16.29 -11.86 -1.01
C ASP A 129 -15.01 -11.23 -1.56
N PRO A 130 -14.75 -11.30 -2.86
CA PRO A 130 -13.56 -10.69 -3.46
C PRO A 130 -13.52 -9.17 -3.30
N TYR A 131 -14.66 -8.48 -3.24
CA TYR A 131 -14.72 -7.04 -3.07
C TYR A 131 -14.21 -6.62 -1.70
N ILE A 132 -14.67 -7.25 -0.61
CA ILE A 132 -14.14 -7.00 0.73
C ILE A 132 -12.64 -7.29 0.79
N LYS A 133 -12.15 -8.36 0.16
CA LYS A 133 -10.72 -8.68 0.12
C LYS A 133 -9.92 -7.59 -0.60
N ALA A 134 -10.41 -7.09 -1.73
CA ALA A 134 -9.77 -6.00 -2.46
C ALA A 134 -9.76 -4.71 -1.64
N THR A 135 -10.88 -4.37 -0.99
CA THR A 135 -11.00 -3.21 -0.10
C THR A 135 -10.04 -3.30 1.09
N ILE A 136 -9.86 -4.50 1.67
CA ILE A 136 -8.86 -4.73 2.72
C ILE A 136 -7.46 -4.36 2.23
N ILE A 137 -7.06 -4.83 1.05
CA ILE A 137 -5.73 -4.58 0.48
C ILE A 137 -5.53 -3.09 0.23
N GLU A 138 -6.53 -2.43 -0.36
CA GLU A 138 -6.50 -1.00 -0.65
C GLU A 138 -6.33 -0.15 0.62
N TYR A 139 -7.15 -0.40 1.63
CA TYR A 139 -7.04 0.35 2.90
C TYR A 139 -5.76 0.02 3.67
N ALA A 140 -5.26 -1.22 3.59
CA ALA A 140 -4.04 -1.63 4.26
C ALA A 140 -2.77 -0.97 3.70
N ALA A 141 -2.81 -0.47 2.47
CA ALA A 141 -1.71 0.29 1.87
C ALA A 141 -1.37 1.57 2.66
N ASN A 142 -2.35 2.15 3.36
CA ASN A 142 -2.18 3.42 4.08
C ASN A 142 -2.62 3.39 5.56
N ASN A 143 -3.03 2.22 6.07
CA ASN A 143 -3.55 2.11 7.42
C ASN A 143 -3.09 0.81 8.09
N SER A 144 -2.92 0.86 9.41
CA SER A 144 -2.62 -0.35 10.21
C SER A 144 -3.80 -1.34 10.20
N SER A 145 -3.51 -2.63 10.33
CA SER A 145 -4.54 -3.69 10.34
C SER A 145 -5.66 -3.47 11.37
N PRO A 146 -5.41 -2.98 12.61
CA PRO A 146 -6.49 -2.64 13.53
C PRO A 146 -7.40 -1.52 13.01
N LYS A 147 -6.84 -0.50 12.36
CA LYS A 147 -7.61 0.62 11.79
C LYS A 147 -8.46 0.16 10.60
N VAL A 148 -7.90 -0.67 9.73
CA VAL A 148 -8.65 -1.28 8.60
C VAL A 148 -9.80 -2.13 9.12
N ALA A 149 -9.55 -2.98 10.14
CA ALA A 149 -10.59 -3.80 10.76
C ALA A 149 -11.73 -2.93 11.33
N LYS A 150 -11.39 -1.83 12.02
CA LYS A 150 -12.39 -0.89 12.55
C LYS A 150 -13.23 -0.27 11.43
N ILE A 151 -12.59 0.29 10.40
CA ILE A 151 -13.29 0.92 9.26
C ILE A 151 -14.27 -0.05 8.62
N LEU A 152 -13.84 -1.27 8.33
CA LEU A 152 -14.68 -2.27 7.66
C LEU A 152 -15.80 -2.79 8.57
N ASN A 153 -15.54 -2.99 9.86
CA ASN A 153 -16.61 -3.35 10.80
C ASN A 153 -17.63 -2.21 10.94
N ASP A 154 -17.20 -0.95 10.93
CA ASP A 154 -18.11 0.20 10.94
C ASP A 154 -18.95 0.27 9.65
N MET A 155 -18.36 -0.05 8.49
CA MET A 155 -19.08 -0.09 7.20
C MET A 155 -20.13 -1.20 7.14
N ILE A 156 -19.73 -2.43 7.48
CA ILE A 156 -20.60 -3.61 7.43
C ILE A 156 -21.58 -3.60 8.61
N GLY A 157 -21.14 -3.16 9.76
CA GLY A 157 -21.88 -3.18 11.02
C GLY A 157 -23.10 -2.26 11.07
N LYS A 158 -23.16 -1.26 10.19
CA LYS A 158 -24.38 -0.44 10.03
C LYS A 158 -25.61 -1.28 9.68
N HIS A 159 -25.42 -2.42 9.01
CA HIS A 159 -26.48 -3.26 8.45
C HIS A 159 -26.64 -4.58 9.22
N ILE A 160 -25.77 -4.87 10.17
CA ILE A 160 -25.80 -6.05 11.00
C ILE A 160 -25.71 -5.58 12.46
N LYS A 161 -26.63 -6.00 13.32
CA LYS A 161 -26.51 -5.76 14.76
C LYS A 161 -25.27 -6.47 15.26
N LEU A 162 -24.15 -5.75 15.31
CA LEU A 162 -22.87 -6.27 15.83
C LEU A 162 -22.95 -6.31 17.36
N ASP A 163 -22.56 -7.45 17.92
CA ASP A 163 -22.08 -7.51 19.28
C ASP A 163 -20.66 -6.93 19.29
N GLU A 164 -20.41 -5.85 20.05
CA GLU A 164 -19.09 -5.21 20.17
C GLU A 164 -17.99 -6.20 20.60
N ALA A 165 -18.36 -7.28 21.30
CA ALA A 165 -17.45 -8.33 21.72
C ALA A 165 -16.95 -9.23 20.57
N HIS A 166 -17.66 -9.28 19.43
CA HIS A 166 -17.34 -10.20 18.32
C HIS A 166 -17.32 -9.47 16.99
N PRO A 167 -16.20 -8.80 16.63
CA PRO A 167 -16.08 -8.11 15.35
C PRO A 167 -16.13 -9.10 14.19
N ILE A 168 -16.86 -8.77 13.11
CA ILE A 168 -16.94 -9.58 11.89
C ILE A 168 -15.56 -9.78 11.29
N ILE A 169 -14.76 -8.71 11.25
CA ILE A 169 -13.40 -8.69 10.69
C ILE A 169 -12.41 -8.34 11.81
N SER A 170 -11.58 -9.31 12.19
CA SER A 170 -10.50 -9.09 13.15
C SER A 170 -9.22 -8.58 12.47
N ARG A 171 -8.31 -7.97 13.25
CA ARG A 171 -6.98 -7.60 12.78
C ARG A 171 -6.21 -8.80 12.19
N GLN A 172 -6.41 -10.00 12.77
CA GLN A 172 -5.76 -11.22 12.28
C GLN A 172 -6.31 -11.65 10.93
N THR A 173 -7.62 -11.48 10.71
CA THR A 173 -8.26 -11.72 9.41
C THR A 173 -7.67 -10.80 8.33
N ILE A 174 -7.53 -9.50 8.62
CA ILE A 174 -6.87 -8.53 7.72
C ILE A 174 -5.47 -9.00 7.35
N ARG A 175 -4.63 -9.29 8.37
CA ARG A 175 -3.26 -9.77 8.16
C ARG A 175 -3.22 -11.03 7.31
N ASN A 176 -4.08 -12.01 7.58
CA ASN A 176 -4.12 -13.26 6.83
C ASN A 176 -4.53 -13.06 5.35
N ILE A 177 -5.42 -12.11 5.07
CA ILE A 177 -5.83 -11.77 3.72
C ILE A 177 -4.66 -11.10 2.97
N ILE A 178 -3.99 -10.13 3.58
CA ILE A 178 -2.83 -9.46 2.99
C ILE A 178 -1.72 -10.47 2.67
N LEU A 179 -1.34 -11.32 3.62
CA LEU A 179 -0.28 -12.31 3.43
C LEU A 179 -0.60 -13.38 2.37
N LYS A 180 -1.90 -13.66 2.14
CA LYS A 180 -2.35 -14.61 1.11
C LYS A 180 -2.62 -13.97 -0.23
N SER A 181 -2.66 -12.64 -0.30
CA SER A 181 -2.88 -11.93 -1.55
C SER A 181 -1.62 -12.03 -2.42
N LYS A 182 -1.81 -12.43 -3.66
CA LYS A 182 -0.80 -12.27 -4.70
C LYS A 182 -1.09 -10.94 -5.37
N LEU A 183 -0.34 -9.91 -5.01
CA LEU A 183 -0.37 -8.67 -5.75
C LEU A 183 0.27 -8.94 -7.11
N SER A 184 -0.41 -8.60 -8.18
CA SER A 184 0.24 -8.53 -9.49
C SER A 184 1.20 -7.34 -9.45
N ASN A 185 2.37 -7.49 -10.05
CA ASN A 185 3.23 -6.35 -10.27
C ASN A 185 2.44 -5.27 -11.03
N PRO A 186 2.58 -3.99 -10.65
CA PRO A 186 1.95 -2.93 -11.40
C PRO A 186 2.38 -3.02 -12.86
N GLU A 187 1.48 -2.68 -13.78
CA GLU A 187 1.80 -2.61 -15.19
C GLU A 187 2.87 -1.52 -15.39
N ILE A 188 4.09 -1.94 -15.69
CA ILE A 188 5.21 -1.04 -15.90
C ILE A 188 5.06 -0.50 -17.33
N LYS A 189 5.06 0.84 -17.45
CA LYS A 189 4.97 1.54 -18.74
C LYS A 189 6.23 2.33 -19.01
N GLU A 190 6.61 2.43 -20.26
CA GLU A 190 7.64 3.36 -20.68
C GLU A 190 7.21 4.79 -20.32
N LEU A 191 8.13 5.58 -19.81
CA LEU A 191 7.92 6.97 -19.42
C LEU A 191 8.73 7.90 -20.34
N GLU A 192 8.26 9.14 -20.48
CA GLU A 192 9.05 10.18 -21.09
C GLU A 192 10.31 10.42 -20.25
N THR A 193 11.49 10.21 -20.87
CA THR A 193 12.77 10.33 -20.18
C THR A 193 13.16 11.79 -20.01
N LYS A 194 13.43 12.17 -18.76
CA LYS A 194 13.93 13.48 -18.37
C LYS A 194 15.45 13.48 -18.27
N ASP A 195 16.05 14.67 -18.20
CA ASP A 195 17.49 14.83 -18.03
C ASP A 195 18.00 14.29 -16.68
N ASP A 196 17.18 14.35 -15.64
CA ASP A 196 17.55 14.04 -14.26
C ASP A 196 16.73 12.85 -13.71
N LEU A 197 17.42 11.91 -13.07
CA LEU A 197 16.84 10.79 -12.33
C LEU A 197 17.30 10.83 -10.87
N TYR A 198 16.42 10.50 -9.97
CA TYR A 198 16.66 10.54 -8.52
C TYR A 198 16.50 9.15 -7.93
N ILE A 199 17.48 8.75 -7.13
CA ILE A 199 17.52 7.45 -6.44
C ILE A 199 17.76 7.73 -4.97
N MET A 200 16.81 7.39 -4.12
CA MET A 200 16.97 7.42 -2.67
C MET A 200 17.15 5.99 -2.16
N ALA A 201 18.06 5.81 -1.21
CA ALA A 201 18.28 4.50 -0.60
C ALA A 201 18.47 4.62 0.91
N ASP A 202 17.96 3.64 1.63
CA ASP A 202 18.09 3.55 3.09
C ASP A 202 17.93 2.10 3.56
N GLU A 203 18.23 1.86 4.84
CA GLU A 203 18.10 0.56 5.46
C GLU A 203 17.35 0.64 6.80
N LYS A 204 16.57 -0.39 7.08
CA LYS A 204 15.83 -0.50 8.32
C LYS A 204 15.98 -1.87 8.93
N TRP A 205 16.29 -1.93 10.21
CA TRP A 205 16.26 -3.16 10.98
C TRP A 205 14.83 -3.49 11.39
N VAL A 206 14.38 -4.69 11.05
CA VAL A 206 13.05 -5.19 11.37
C VAL A 206 13.20 -6.41 12.28
N HIS A 207 12.61 -6.32 13.47
CA HIS A 207 12.57 -7.44 14.39
C HIS A 207 11.64 -8.54 13.85
N THR A 208 12.19 -9.74 13.61
CA THR A 208 11.40 -10.86 13.13
C THR A 208 10.78 -11.63 14.29
N GLN A 209 9.53 -12.05 14.13
CA GLN A 209 8.83 -12.90 15.09
C GLN A 209 9.10 -14.40 14.86
N ASN A 210 10.25 -14.74 14.29
CA ASN A 210 10.68 -16.12 14.11
C ASN A 210 11.26 -16.67 15.42
N ASN A 211 11.39 -18.00 15.51
CA ASN A 211 11.88 -18.67 16.71
C ASN A 211 13.29 -18.23 17.17
N ASN A 212 14.04 -17.53 16.32
CA ASN A 212 15.39 -17.04 16.63
C ASN A 212 15.41 -15.57 17.08
N ASN A 213 14.31 -14.83 17.05
CA ASN A 213 14.24 -13.40 17.39
C ASN A 213 15.38 -12.55 16.77
N GLU A 214 15.77 -12.85 15.53
CA GLU A 214 16.83 -12.17 14.83
C GLU A 214 16.29 -10.90 14.14
N ASP A 215 17.07 -9.83 14.20
CA ASP A 215 16.80 -8.62 13.43
C ASP A 215 17.24 -8.83 11.98
N VAL A 216 16.38 -8.50 11.04
CA VAL A 216 16.67 -8.57 9.61
C VAL A 216 16.79 -7.16 9.06
N MET A 217 17.90 -6.91 8.37
CA MET A 217 18.10 -5.66 7.64
C MET A 217 17.27 -5.66 6.36
N VAL A 218 16.39 -4.69 6.23
CA VAL A 218 15.61 -4.42 5.02
C VAL A 218 16.24 -3.23 4.31
N LYS A 219 16.64 -3.42 3.06
CA LYS A 219 17.13 -2.35 2.19
C LYS A 219 16.02 -1.88 1.29
N GLU A 220 15.89 -0.57 1.13
CA GLU A 220 14.94 0.05 0.23
C GLU A 220 15.64 1.00 -0.73
N ILE A 221 15.24 0.93 -2.02
CA ILE A 221 15.60 1.92 -3.04
C ILE A 221 14.31 2.49 -3.60
N VAL A 222 14.24 3.80 -3.67
CA VAL A 222 13.14 4.54 -4.26
C VAL A 222 13.67 5.34 -5.45
N VAL A 223 13.11 5.07 -6.63
CA VAL A 223 13.42 5.77 -7.88
C VAL A 223 12.29 6.73 -8.23
N PHE A 224 12.60 7.92 -8.72
CA PHE A 224 11.63 8.89 -9.22
C PHE A 224 12.29 9.88 -10.19
N ASP A 225 11.50 10.51 -11.06
CA ASP A 225 12.01 11.39 -12.11
C ASP A 225 11.62 12.86 -11.94
N GLY A 226 11.05 13.21 -10.80
CA GLY A 226 10.68 14.57 -10.49
C GLY A 226 9.87 14.69 -9.21
N ARG A 227 9.55 15.92 -8.85
CA ARG A 227 8.78 16.23 -7.65
C ARG A 227 7.87 17.43 -7.83
N GLU A 228 6.71 17.38 -7.21
CA GLU A 228 5.79 18.52 -7.08
C GLU A 228 5.76 18.97 -5.63
N GLU A 229 6.01 20.25 -5.38
CA GLU A 229 5.85 20.84 -4.06
C GLU A 229 4.46 21.48 -3.94
N LYS A 230 3.61 20.95 -3.05
CA LYS A 230 2.28 21.51 -2.73
C LYS A 230 2.24 21.93 -1.26
N LYS A 231 2.23 23.25 -1.00
CA LYS A 231 2.16 23.89 0.34
C LYS A 231 3.02 23.23 1.41
N ASN A 232 2.85 22.12 1.92
CA ASN A 232 3.69 21.45 2.94
C ASN A 232 3.94 19.97 2.63
N LYS A 233 3.67 19.53 1.40
CA LYS A 233 3.87 18.13 0.97
C LYS A 233 4.63 18.10 -0.34
N THR A 234 5.64 17.24 -0.39
CA THR A 234 6.36 16.93 -1.62
C THR A 234 5.81 15.61 -2.17
N LYS A 235 5.31 15.63 -3.40
CA LYS A 235 4.90 14.42 -4.12
C LYS A 235 6.01 14.04 -5.09
N LEU A 236 6.50 12.81 -5.01
CA LEU A 236 7.43 12.24 -5.98
C LEU A 236 6.67 11.81 -7.23
N LEU A 237 7.21 12.16 -8.39
CA LEU A 237 6.63 11.82 -9.70
C LEU A 237 7.23 10.52 -10.21
N ASN A 238 6.40 9.66 -10.79
CA ASN A 238 6.78 8.36 -11.35
C ASN A 238 7.59 7.52 -10.36
N LYS A 239 7.18 7.57 -9.08
CA LYS A 239 7.85 6.85 -7.99
C LYS A 239 7.70 5.34 -8.16
N TYR A 240 8.82 4.61 -8.03
CA TYR A 240 8.84 3.17 -7.88
C TYR A 240 9.79 2.77 -6.75
N SER A 241 9.42 1.75 -5.96
CA SER A 241 10.18 1.31 -4.80
C SER A 241 10.59 -0.15 -4.93
N PHE A 242 11.83 -0.44 -4.56
CA PHE A 242 12.40 -1.77 -4.46
C PHE A 242 12.76 -2.05 -3.01
N THR A 243 12.42 -3.23 -2.53
CA THR A 243 12.69 -3.64 -1.15
C THR A 243 13.29 -5.05 -1.13
N SER A 244 14.36 -5.25 -0.39
CA SER A 244 15.02 -6.55 -0.27
C SER A 244 15.46 -6.88 1.15
N PHE A 245 15.32 -8.15 1.51
CA PHE A 245 15.87 -8.74 2.73
C PHE A 245 17.22 -9.44 2.46
N ASN A 246 17.44 -9.91 1.22
CA ASN A 246 18.65 -10.62 0.76
C ASN A 246 19.04 -10.12 -0.64
N ASN A 247 20.15 -9.91 -0.95
CA ASN A 247 20.87 -8.84 -1.46
C ASN A 247 21.50 -8.85 -2.83
N ASN A 248 21.52 -9.94 -3.62
CA ASN A 248 22.32 -9.97 -4.83
C ASN A 248 21.54 -9.54 -6.11
N ASP A 249 20.26 -9.87 -6.20
CA ASP A 249 19.46 -9.59 -7.41
C ASP A 249 18.73 -8.24 -7.37
N PHE A 250 18.50 -7.74 -6.18
CA PHE A 250 17.77 -6.48 -5.92
C PHE A 250 18.29 -5.25 -6.70
N LEU A 251 19.61 -5.09 -6.82
CA LEU A 251 20.20 -3.97 -7.57
C LEU A 251 20.06 -4.18 -9.07
N ASN A 252 20.15 -5.41 -9.53
CA ASN A 252 19.95 -5.75 -10.94
C ASN A 252 18.49 -5.57 -11.33
N GLU A 253 17.54 -5.98 -10.50
CA GLU A 253 16.11 -5.73 -10.72
C GLU A 253 15.80 -4.23 -10.83
N CYS A 254 16.44 -3.40 -9.99
CA CYS A 254 16.33 -1.96 -10.07
C CYS A 254 16.88 -1.43 -11.41
N LEU A 255 18.03 -1.92 -11.85
CA LEU A 255 18.65 -1.50 -13.10
C LEU A 255 17.83 -1.95 -14.31
N ASP A 256 17.34 -3.20 -14.32
CA ASP A 256 16.45 -3.72 -15.37
C ASP A 256 15.17 -2.89 -15.49
N TYR A 257 14.58 -2.48 -14.35
CA TYR A 257 13.46 -1.56 -14.33
C TYR A 257 13.79 -0.23 -14.99
N LEU A 258 14.94 0.37 -14.66
CA LEU A 258 15.35 1.66 -15.23
C LEU A 258 15.51 1.58 -16.74
N TYR A 259 16.15 0.53 -17.26
CA TYR A 259 16.28 0.31 -18.71
C TYR A 259 14.97 0.03 -19.41
N TYR A 260 14.00 -0.56 -18.71
CA TYR A 260 12.66 -0.78 -19.28
C TYR A 260 11.83 0.50 -19.34
N VAL A 261 11.94 1.35 -18.32
CA VAL A 261 11.05 2.51 -18.14
C VAL A 261 11.61 3.76 -18.84
N TYR A 262 12.93 3.93 -18.82
CA TYR A 262 13.62 5.12 -19.30
C TYR A 262 14.60 4.80 -20.42
N ASP A 263 14.75 5.74 -21.34
CA ASP A 263 15.87 5.75 -22.27
C ASP A 263 17.13 6.23 -21.52
N MET A 264 17.88 5.28 -20.94
CA MET A 264 19.03 5.56 -20.07
C MET A 264 20.13 6.36 -20.76
N ASP A 265 20.20 6.36 -22.11
CA ASP A 265 21.19 7.15 -22.86
C ASP A 265 20.85 8.65 -22.91
N LYS A 266 19.60 9.02 -22.65
CA LYS A 266 19.17 10.43 -22.57
C LYS A 266 19.34 11.03 -21.17
N ILE A 267 19.51 10.22 -20.13
CA ILE A 267 19.67 10.71 -18.77
C ILE A 267 21.05 11.34 -18.60
N LYS A 268 21.06 12.63 -18.25
CA LYS A 268 22.30 13.38 -18.03
C LYS A 268 22.82 13.25 -16.62
N ASN A 269 21.92 13.26 -15.63
CA ASN A 269 22.31 13.22 -14.22
C ASN A 269 21.49 12.16 -13.46
N ILE A 270 22.19 11.37 -12.63
CA ILE A 270 21.58 10.50 -11.63
C ILE A 270 22.03 10.96 -10.25
N TYR A 271 21.07 11.34 -9.42
CA TYR A 271 21.32 11.78 -8.05
C TYR A 271 21.01 10.66 -7.09
N VAL A 272 22.05 10.04 -6.51
CA VAL A 272 21.92 9.04 -5.45
C VAL A 272 21.91 9.75 -4.11
N MET A 273 20.94 9.47 -3.25
CA MET A 273 20.75 10.10 -1.94
C MET A 273 20.61 9.04 -0.84
N GLY A 274 21.21 9.29 0.32
CA GLY A 274 21.10 8.43 1.50
C GLY A 274 21.94 8.90 2.68
N ASP A 275 22.00 8.09 3.73
CA ASP A 275 22.65 8.41 5.02
C ASP A 275 24.19 8.34 5.00
N GLY A 276 24.78 7.87 3.90
CA GLY A 276 26.23 7.70 3.76
C GLY A 276 26.72 6.28 4.04
N ALA A 277 25.84 5.31 4.22
CA ALA A 277 26.21 3.89 4.33
C ALA A 277 27.02 3.44 3.11
N THR A 278 27.99 2.55 3.32
CA THR A 278 28.93 2.15 2.28
C THR A 278 28.25 1.52 1.06
N TRP A 279 27.20 0.74 1.26
CA TRP A 279 26.45 0.12 0.17
C TRP A 279 25.69 1.17 -0.67
N ILE A 280 25.14 2.22 -0.05
CA ILE A 280 24.43 3.30 -0.74
C ILE A 280 25.41 4.12 -1.58
N ARG A 281 26.59 4.42 -1.05
CA ARG A 281 27.65 5.11 -1.82
C ARG A 281 28.09 4.30 -3.04
N LYS A 282 28.16 2.98 -2.93
CA LYS A 282 28.47 2.07 -4.05
C LYS A 282 27.43 2.08 -5.18
N LEU A 283 26.18 2.52 -4.91
CA LEU A 283 25.15 2.65 -5.93
C LEU A 283 25.56 3.61 -7.05
N THR A 284 26.39 4.62 -6.76
CA THR A 284 26.91 5.55 -7.80
C THR A 284 27.69 4.82 -8.90
N ALA A 285 28.49 3.83 -8.52
CA ALA A 285 29.21 3.01 -9.48
C ALA A 285 28.27 2.03 -10.21
N HIS A 286 27.28 1.50 -9.51
CA HIS A 286 26.32 0.55 -10.07
C HIS A 286 25.40 1.21 -11.13
N PHE A 287 24.96 2.44 -10.88
CA PHE A 287 24.09 3.19 -11.81
C PHE A 287 24.86 4.02 -12.85
N LYS A 288 26.19 3.99 -12.86
CA LYS A 288 26.98 4.61 -13.92
C LYS A 288 27.03 3.74 -15.17
N VAL A 289 25.95 3.75 -15.93
CA VAL A 289 25.72 2.87 -17.08
C VAL A 289 26.48 3.28 -18.34
N ASN A 290 26.85 4.57 -18.48
CA ASN A 290 27.65 5.06 -19.59
C ASN A 290 28.58 6.21 -19.13
N SER A 291 29.49 6.65 -20.04
CA SER A 291 30.46 7.72 -19.74
C SER A 291 29.85 9.13 -19.74
N GLN A 292 28.69 9.32 -20.34
CA GLN A 292 28.02 10.62 -20.50
C GLN A 292 27.13 10.96 -19.31
N THR A 293 26.59 9.96 -18.63
CA THR A 293 25.73 10.15 -17.46
C THR A 293 26.58 10.51 -16.24
N ASN A 294 26.29 11.66 -15.63
CA ASN A 294 26.92 12.10 -14.39
C ASN A 294 26.15 11.50 -13.19
N VAL A 295 26.81 10.63 -12.42
CA VAL A 295 26.21 10.03 -11.23
C VAL A 295 26.86 10.63 -9.99
N THR A 296 26.06 11.28 -9.12
CA THR A 296 26.55 11.93 -7.92
C THR A 296 25.85 11.39 -6.68
N PHE A 297 26.65 11.15 -5.62
CA PHE A 297 26.10 10.87 -4.30
C PHE A 297 25.90 12.16 -3.51
N ASN A 298 24.76 12.30 -2.86
CA ASN A 298 24.38 13.41 -2.02
C ASN A 298 23.97 12.88 -0.65
N LEU A 299 24.60 13.36 0.40
CA LEU A 299 24.24 12.96 1.76
C LEU A 299 22.83 13.44 2.10
N ASP A 300 22.06 12.64 2.83
CA ASP A 300 20.76 13.09 3.31
C ASP A 300 20.89 14.24 4.31
N LYS A 301 20.10 15.27 4.05
CA LYS A 301 20.12 16.52 4.85
C LYS A 301 19.68 16.29 6.30
N PHE A 302 18.77 15.37 6.55
CA PHE A 302 18.28 15.07 7.89
C PHE A 302 19.41 14.45 8.73
N HIS A 303 20.06 13.41 8.24
CA HIS A 303 21.17 12.73 8.92
C HIS A 303 22.37 13.66 9.13
N PHE A 304 22.68 14.51 8.14
CA PHE A 304 23.71 15.53 8.30
C PHE A 304 23.37 16.54 9.41
N LYS A 305 22.15 17.09 9.42
CA LYS A 305 21.72 18.02 10.46
C LYS A 305 21.73 17.39 11.85
N GLN A 306 21.28 16.15 11.94
CA GLN A 306 21.33 15.40 13.20
C GLN A 306 22.76 15.20 13.68
N ALA A 307 23.70 14.85 12.78
CA ALA A 307 25.11 14.68 13.13
C ALA A 307 25.74 15.98 13.64
N ILE A 308 25.51 17.11 12.95
CA ILE A 308 25.98 18.44 13.35
C ILE A 308 25.39 18.84 14.70
N HIS A 309 24.07 18.61 14.89
CA HIS A 309 23.42 18.93 16.16
C HIS A 309 24.02 18.13 17.33
N HIS A 310 24.18 16.82 17.14
CA HIS A 310 24.78 15.96 18.17
C HIS A 310 26.26 16.27 18.42
N LEU A 311 26.95 16.85 17.47
CA LEU A 311 28.35 17.28 17.64
C LEU A 311 28.44 18.51 18.52
N PHE A 312 27.68 19.55 18.24
CA PHE A 312 27.85 20.86 18.87
C PHE A 312 26.82 21.20 19.94
N LEU A 313 25.56 20.76 19.85
CA LEU A 313 24.42 21.13 20.71
C LEU A 313 24.24 22.66 20.87
N ASN A 314 24.73 23.44 19.92
CA ASN A 314 24.69 24.89 19.91
C ASN A 314 24.51 25.42 18.49
N GLU A 315 23.39 26.09 18.23
CA GLU A 315 23.04 26.58 16.90
C GLU A 315 24.06 27.51 16.25
N SER A 316 24.76 28.32 17.05
CA SER A 316 25.81 29.23 16.57
C SER A 316 27.02 28.44 16.08
N LEU A 317 27.47 27.45 16.84
CA LEU A 317 28.60 26.60 16.47
C LEU A 317 28.24 25.69 15.27
N GLU A 318 26.98 25.21 15.17
CA GLU A 318 26.48 24.47 14.02
C GLU A 318 26.61 25.30 12.72
N LYS A 319 26.23 26.59 12.78
CA LYS A 319 26.36 27.52 11.64
C LYS A 319 27.83 27.76 11.24
N ILE A 320 28.71 27.92 12.21
CA ILE A 320 30.16 28.06 11.98
C ILE A 320 30.70 26.79 11.31
N ALA A 321 30.42 25.62 11.87
CA ALA A 321 30.85 24.35 11.32
C ALA A 321 30.35 24.12 9.87
N VAL A 322 29.09 24.47 9.59
CA VAL A 322 28.56 24.42 8.23
C VAL A 322 29.29 25.38 7.29
N SER A 323 29.69 26.58 7.75
CA SER A 323 30.46 27.51 6.92
C SER A 323 31.84 26.95 6.58
N TYR A 324 32.53 26.31 7.51
CA TYR A 324 33.81 25.63 7.24
C TYR A 324 33.64 24.52 6.19
N ILE A 325 32.58 23.72 6.31
CA ILE A 325 32.29 22.65 5.32
C ILE A 325 32.08 23.26 3.92
N LEU A 326 31.31 24.31 3.83
CA LEU A 326 31.00 24.95 2.53
C LEU A 326 32.21 25.64 1.88
N ASN A 327 33.14 26.11 2.70
CA ASN A 327 34.42 26.74 2.24
C ASN A 327 35.53 25.70 2.03
N ASP A 328 35.30 24.43 2.32
CA ASP A 328 36.29 23.33 2.29
C ASP A 328 37.41 23.47 3.33
N ASP A 329 37.17 24.19 4.44
CA ASP A 329 38.10 24.46 5.52
C ASP A 329 38.09 23.31 6.55
N LYS A 330 38.69 22.17 6.16
CA LYS A 330 38.68 20.94 6.98
C LYS A 330 39.46 21.09 8.28
N ASP A 331 40.52 21.86 8.27
CA ASP A 331 41.38 21.98 9.44
C ASP A 331 40.74 22.86 10.51
N ASP A 332 40.09 23.96 10.13
CA ASP A 332 39.33 24.80 11.04
C ASP A 332 38.11 24.03 11.64
N PHE A 333 37.47 23.16 10.83
CA PHE A 333 36.42 22.28 11.34
C PHE A 333 36.94 21.28 12.39
N LYS A 334 38.15 20.70 12.18
CA LYS A 334 38.75 19.77 13.16
C LYS A 334 39.12 20.50 14.43
N GLU A 335 39.72 21.67 14.32
CA GLU A 335 40.12 22.50 15.47
C GLU A 335 38.92 22.87 16.34
N LEU A 336 37.81 23.30 15.70
CA LEU A 336 36.55 23.56 16.40
C LEU A 336 36.04 22.33 17.15
N CYS A 337 36.10 21.12 16.53
CA CYS A 337 35.70 19.89 17.19
C CYS A 337 36.57 19.53 18.37
N GLU A 338 37.90 19.76 18.28
CA GLU A 338 38.84 19.52 19.37
C GLU A 338 38.64 20.48 20.56
N GLU A 339 38.32 21.74 20.30
CA GLU A 339 37.98 22.72 21.34
C GLU A 339 36.72 22.25 22.10
N ILE A 340 35.67 21.89 21.39
CA ILE A 340 34.44 21.40 22.02
C ILE A 340 34.65 20.08 22.79
N ALA A 341 35.54 19.21 22.33
CA ALA A 341 35.89 17.97 23.04
C ALA A 341 36.62 18.27 24.36
N LYS A 342 37.53 19.26 24.38
CA LYS A 342 38.21 19.71 25.59
C LYS A 342 37.25 20.28 26.62
N GLU A 343 36.27 21.07 26.16
CA GLU A 343 35.26 21.67 27.04
C GLU A 343 34.23 20.64 27.56
N ASN A 344 34.02 19.52 26.83
CA ASN A 344 33.02 18.52 27.16
C ASN A 344 33.59 17.09 27.24
N PRO A 345 34.46 16.79 28.24
CA PRO A 345 35.16 15.52 28.33
C PRO A 345 34.24 14.29 28.38
N TYR A 346 33.05 14.44 28.94
CA TYR A 346 32.06 13.37 29.06
C TYR A 346 31.35 13.00 27.71
N ARG A 347 31.62 13.80 26.66
CA ARG A 347 31.03 13.61 25.32
C ARG A 347 32.08 13.26 24.25
N ILE A 348 33.31 13.04 24.59
CA ILE A 348 34.44 12.86 23.67
C ILE A 348 34.10 11.78 22.63
N GLU A 349 33.59 10.62 23.05
CA GLU A 349 33.25 9.52 22.16
C GLU A 349 32.19 9.92 21.12
N THR A 350 31.14 10.61 21.54
CA THR A 350 30.09 11.11 20.64
C THR A 350 30.66 12.15 19.66
N ILE A 351 31.49 13.08 20.15
CA ILE A 351 32.11 14.12 19.34
C ILE A 351 33.01 13.50 18.26
N GLU A 352 33.90 12.59 18.65
CA GLU A 352 34.82 11.94 17.71
C GLU A 352 34.03 11.11 16.68
N THR A 353 33.03 10.32 17.09
CA THR A 353 32.20 9.55 16.17
C THR A 353 31.48 10.43 15.14
N LYS A 354 30.92 11.56 15.57
CA LYS A 354 30.22 12.47 14.66
C LYS A 354 31.18 13.32 13.81
N LYS A 355 32.35 13.70 14.34
CA LYS A 355 33.42 14.30 13.56
C LYS A 355 33.88 13.41 12.43
N GLU A 356 34.17 12.13 12.71
CA GLU A 356 34.57 11.16 11.69
C GLU A 356 33.46 10.95 10.64
N TYR A 357 32.22 10.84 11.06
CA TYR A 357 31.09 10.73 10.14
C TYR A 357 31.05 11.91 9.16
N ILE A 358 31.19 13.15 9.64
CA ILE A 358 31.18 14.36 8.80
C ILE A 358 32.40 14.40 7.88
N LEU A 359 33.60 14.10 8.37
CA LEU A 359 34.83 14.08 7.57
C LEU A 359 34.77 13.01 6.46
N ASN A 360 34.23 11.83 6.75
CA ASN A 360 34.08 10.75 5.80
C ASN A 360 33.03 11.06 4.71
N ASN A 361 32.10 11.98 4.99
CA ASN A 361 31.04 12.39 4.07
C ASN A 361 31.24 13.84 3.54
N TRP A 362 32.38 14.44 3.74
CA TRP A 362 32.65 15.87 3.45
C TRP A 362 32.25 16.31 2.05
N ASN A 363 32.73 15.60 1.03
CA ASN A 363 32.41 15.91 -0.36
C ASN A 363 30.93 15.73 -0.69
N TYR A 364 30.27 14.78 -0.03
CA TYR A 364 28.86 14.48 -0.26
C TYR A 364 27.93 15.50 0.40
N ILE A 365 28.38 16.12 1.50
CA ILE A 365 27.71 17.26 2.13
C ILE A 365 27.79 18.47 1.18
N ASN A 366 28.96 18.74 0.60
CA ASN A 366 29.11 19.79 -0.39
C ASN A 366 28.20 19.59 -1.62
N ASN A 367 28.07 18.35 -2.10
CA ASN A 367 27.12 18.00 -3.17
C ASN A 367 25.68 18.32 -2.78
N LEU A 368 25.27 18.01 -1.54
CA LEU A 368 23.94 18.31 -1.04
C LEU A 368 23.60 19.80 -1.17
N TYR A 369 24.50 20.68 -0.74
CA TYR A 369 24.30 22.13 -0.81
C TYR A 369 24.37 22.67 -2.24
N LYS A 370 25.28 22.15 -3.06
CA LYS A 370 25.42 22.50 -4.46
C LYS A 370 24.20 22.15 -5.29
N ASN A 371 23.68 20.93 -5.12
CA ASN A 371 22.56 20.41 -5.89
C ASN A 371 21.20 20.80 -5.30
N LYS A 372 21.16 21.34 -4.07
CA LYS A 372 19.94 21.76 -3.36
C LYS A 372 18.85 20.69 -3.31
N LEU A 373 19.24 19.42 -3.16
CA LEU A 373 18.33 18.28 -3.15
C LEU A 373 17.68 18.12 -1.79
N LYS A 374 16.44 17.64 -1.79
CA LYS A 374 15.72 17.18 -0.60
C LYS A 374 15.53 15.67 -0.73
N CYS A 375 15.93 14.93 0.30
CA CYS A 375 15.73 13.49 0.38
C CYS A 375 14.60 13.19 1.38
N PRO A 376 13.36 12.93 0.94
CA PRO A 376 12.25 12.60 1.83
C PRO A 376 12.21 11.11 2.19
N MET A 377 13.35 10.42 2.25
CA MET A 377 13.41 8.96 2.40
C MET A 377 12.77 8.47 3.70
N GLU A 378 12.99 9.16 4.83
CA GLU A 378 12.34 8.79 6.10
C GLU A 378 10.81 8.71 6.01
N SER A 379 10.20 9.62 5.25
CA SER A 379 8.76 9.57 5.02
C SER A 379 8.32 8.40 4.14
N GLN A 380 9.21 7.82 3.35
CA GLN A 380 8.93 6.65 2.51
C GLN A 380 9.05 5.35 3.31
N ILE A 381 10.12 5.20 4.09
CA ILE A 381 10.38 4.01 4.93
C ILE A 381 9.30 3.81 5.99
N SER A 382 8.72 4.89 6.52
CA SER A 382 7.63 4.77 7.49
C SER A 382 6.33 4.19 6.91
N HIS A 383 6.22 4.10 5.60
CA HIS A 383 5.05 3.59 4.87
C HIS A 383 5.27 2.21 4.23
N THR A 384 6.49 1.67 4.31
CA THR A 384 6.83 0.29 3.93
C THR A 384 6.88 -0.61 5.16
#